data_4bf190992206472e80953163fdfb3f86
#
_entry.id   4bf190992206472e80953163fdfb3f86
#
_cell.length_a   1.000
_cell.length_b   1.000
_cell.length_c   1.000
_cell.angle_alpha   90.00
_cell.angle_beta   90.00
_cell.angle_gamma   90.00
#
_symmetry.space_group_name_H-M   'P 1'
#
loop_
_entity.id
_entity.type
_entity.pdbx_description
1 polymer ?
#
loop_
_entity_poly.entity_id
_entity_poly.type
_entity_poly.pdbx_seq_one_letter_code
_entity_poly.pdbx_strand_id
1 'polypeptide(L)'
;MARGGPQIIPRPAGWRAGAPNPWHGRLTGEQLSISHIESRLADLKTGRIPALAGPLMRPPVLVTKGQAAVLAALFKGSQGETRVVLTRRSTRLSTHSGEVAFPGGRVDPEEELHVAALREAHEEIGLAPEHVRIIGQLEPLATRVSRAAITPFVGFVDELPPLTPSPREVDRIFDVSLRELIEPDCYREEIWPIPDEVGGEFSVYVFEVEGDTVWGATGRMLHRLLSLLL
;
A
#
# COMPACT_ATOMS: atom_id res chain seq x y z
N MET A 1 -19.25 1.17 -12.36
CA MET A 1 -19.62 2.12 -11.27
C MET A 1 -18.61 3.28 -11.29
N ALA A 2 -18.92 4.43 -10.68
CA ALA A 2 -17.97 5.54 -10.65
C ALA A 2 -16.76 5.17 -9.77
N ARG A 3 -15.54 5.40 -10.30
CA ARG A 3 -14.29 5.23 -9.53
C ARG A 3 -14.03 6.47 -8.67
N GLY A 4 -13.28 6.28 -7.59
CA GLY A 4 -12.94 7.33 -6.64
C GLY A 4 -13.91 7.45 -5.48
N GLY A 5 -13.47 8.11 -4.43
CA GLY A 5 -14.15 8.20 -3.15
C GLY A 5 -14.09 9.58 -2.50
N PRO A 6 -14.53 9.68 -1.26
CA PRO A 6 -14.62 10.95 -0.54
C PRO A 6 -13.26 11.50 -0.06
N GLN A 7 -12.16 10.80 -0.31
CA GLN A 7 -10.83 11.20 0.14
C GLN A 7 -10.40 12.52 -0.52
N ILE A 8 -10.03 13.47 0.29
CA ILE A 8 -9.53 14.78 -0.17
C ILE A 8 -8.01 14.70 -0.29
N ILE A 9 -7.51 14.77 -1.53
CA ILE A 9 -6.07 14.84 -1.78
C ILE A 9 -5.63 16.31 -1.66
N PRO A 10 -4.78 16.68 -0.69
CA PRO A 10 -4.38 18.07 -0.45
C PRO A 10 -3.28 18.50 -1.46
N ARG A 11 -3.67 18.68 -2.71
CA ARG A 11 -2.75 19.04 -3.79
C ARG A 11 -2.14 20.42 -3.56
N PRO A 12 -0.80 20.54 -3.56
CA PRO A 12 -0.14 21.84 -3.48
C PRO A 12 -0.34 22.63 -4.77
N ALA A 13 -0.20 23.96 -4.70
CA ALA A 13 -0.11 24.78 -5.90
C ALA A 13 1.07 24.32 -6.78
N GLY A 14 0.89 24.28 -8.10
CA GLY A 14 1.93 23.85 -9.03
C GLY A 14 2.08 22.33 -9.20
N TRP A 15 1.18 21.52 -8.62
CA TRP A 15 1.14 20.09 -8.98
C TRP A 15 0.84 19.91 -10.48
N ARG A 16 1.31 18.82 -11.06
CA ARG A 16 1.06 18.46 -12.47
C ARG A 16 0.89 16.96 -12.64
N ALA A 17 0.29 16.56 -13.76
CA ALA A 17 0.23 15.14 -14.12
C ALA A 17 1.65 14.56 -14.30
N GLY A 18 1.85 13.35 -13.84
CA GLY A 18 3.08 12.58 -13.99
C GLY A 18 3.06 11.68 -15.23
N ALA A 19 3.81 10.58 -15.15
CA ALA A 19 3.89 9.58 -16.21
C ALA A 19 2.56 8.81 -16.37
N PRO A 20 2.28 8.29 -17.57
CA PRO A 20 1.13 7.40 -17.78
C PRO A 20 1.32 6.09 -17.01
N ASN A 21 0.23 5.31 -16.92
CA ASN A 21 0.22 4.00 -16.27
C ASN A 21 1.31 3.08 -16.86
N PRO A 22 2.32 2.66 -16.05
CA PRO A 22 3.46 1.89 -16.57
C PRO A 22 3.14 0.42 -16.79
N TRP A 23 2.03 -0.08 -16.28
CA TRP A 23 1.66 -1.51 -16.29
C TRP A 23 0.65 -1.85 -17.36
N HIS A 24 -0.12 -0.88 -17.84
CA HIS A 24 -1.17 -1.12 -18.83
C HIS A 24 -0.59 -1.76 -20.10
N GLY A 25 -1.16 -2.91 -20.49
CA GLY A 25 -0.69 -3.69 -21.63
C GLY A 25 0.64 -4.44 -21.41
N ARG A 26 1.27 -4.33 -20.22
CA ARG A 26 2.55 -4.97 -19.88
C ARG A 26 2.41 -6.08 -18.85
N LEU A 27 1.54 -5.91 -17.86
CA LEU A 27 1.23 -6.97 -16.90
C LEU A 27 0.03 -7.79 -17.37
N THR A 28 0.16 -9.10 -17.30
CA THR A 28 -0.88 -10.09 -17.65
C THR A 28 -1.37 -10.81 -16.40
N GLY A 29 -2.38 -11.67 -16.55
CA GLY A 29 -2.89 -12.46 -15.43
C GLY A 29 -1.85 -13.38 -14.78
N GLU A 30 -0.89 -13.89 -15.57
CA GLU A 30 0.20 -14.72 -15.05
C GLU A 30 1.12 -13.93 -14.11
N GLN A 31 1.52 -12.72 -14.52
CA GLN A 31 2.38 -11.85 -13.72
C GLN A 31 1.68 -11.32 -12.46
N LEU A 32 0.36 -11.29 -12.45
CA LEU A 32 -0.45 -10.94 -11.27
C LEU A 32 -0.76 -12.16 -10.38
N SER A 33 -0.22 -13.34 -10.69
CA SER A 33 -0.44 -14.55 -9.88
C SER A 33 0.38 -14.53 -8.59
N ILE A 34 -0.12 -15.20 -7.56
CA ILE A 34 0.59 -15.33 -6.27
C ILE A 34 1.97 -15.94 -6.44
N SER A 35 2.11 -16.99 -7.27
CA SER A 35 3.38 -17.65 -7.52
C SER A 35 4.43 -16.73 -8.18
N HIS A 36 3.99 -15.86 -9.11
CA HIS A 36 4.89 -14.87 -9.68
C HIS A 36 5.28 -13.79 -8.65
N ILE A 37 4.33 -13.31 -7.86
CA ILE A 37 4.60 -12.34 -6.78
C ILE A 37 5.62 -12.91 -5.79
N GLU A 38 5.47 -14.15 -5.34
CA GLU A 38 6.42 -14.82 -4.46
C GLU A 38 7.82 -14.91 -5.07
N SER A 39 7.91 -15.29 -6.34
CA SER A 39 9.19 -15.35 -7.06
C SER A 39 9.87 -13.99 -7.10
N ARG A 40 9.15 -12.93 -7.44
CA ARG A 40 9.68 -11.57 -7.52
C ARG A 40 10.12 -11.03 -6.14
N LEU A 41 9.35 -11.32 -5.09
CA LEU A 41 9.73 -10.97 -3.71
C LEU A 41 10.99 -11.72 -3.24
N ALA A 42 11.15 -12.99 -3.62
CA ALA A 42 12.35 -13.75 -3.35
C ALA A 42 13.57 -13.19 -4.09
N ASP A 43 13.40 -12.76 -5.35
CA ASP A 43 14.46 -12.12 -6.14
C ASP A 43 14.84 -10.73 -5.56
N LEU A 44 13.89 -9.97 -5.08
CA LEU A 44 14.15 -8.72 -4.35
C LEU A 44 14.98 -8.98 -3.09
N LYS A 45 14.58 -9.96 -2.27
CA LYS A 45 15.28 -10.34 -1.03
C LYS A 45 16.73 -10.78 -1.29
N THR A 46 16.98 -11.47 -2.40
CA THR A 46 18.32 -11.96 -2.75
C THR A 46 19.15 -10.96 -3.55
N GLY A 47 18.61 -9.77 -3.85
CA GLY A 47 19.29 -8.73 -4.63
C GLY A 47 19.43 -9.06 -6.12
N ARG A 48 18.75 -10.07 -6.64
CA ARG A 48 18.68 -10.37 -8.09
C ARG A 48 17.93 -9.30 -8.87
N ILE A 49 16.99 -8.64 -8.19
CA ILE A 49 16.32 -7.46 -8.68
C ILE A 49 16.80 -6.30 -7.82
N PRO A 50 17.23 -5.19 -8.41
CA PRO A 50 17.55 -4.01 -7.63
C PRO A 50 16.30 -3.53 -6.89
N ALA A 51 16.49 -3.09 -5.65
CA ALA A 51 15.47 -2.34 -4.97
C ALA A 51 14.97 -1.23 -5.91
N LEU A 52 13.67 -1.12 -6.10
CA LEU A 52 13.10 -0.14 -7.04
C LEU A 52 13.51 1.26 -6.57
N ALA A 53 14.55 1.77 -7.22
CA ALA A 53 15.03 3.13 -7.05
C ALA A 53 14.03 4.11 -7.67
N GLY A 54 12.88 4.24 -7.03
CA GLY A 54 12.13 5.48 -7.16
C GLY A 54 12.84 6.53 -6.32
N PRO A 55 12.66 7.82 -6.56
CA PRO A 55 13.21 8.82 -5.67
C PRO A 55 12.64 8.53 -4.28
N LEU A 56 13.47 7.86 -3.46
CA LEU A 56 13.35 7.96 -2.01
C LEU A 56 13.15 9.45 -1.79
N MET A 57 12.12 9.82 -1.06
CA MET A 57 11.87 11.23 -0.79
C MET A 57 13.20 11.86 -0.37
N ARG A 58 13.82 12.62 -1.28
CA ARG A 58 15.01 13.42 -0.96
C ARG A 58 14.53 14.80 -0.50
N PRO A 59 15.07 15.35 0.54
CA PRO A 59 16.11 14.81 1.43
C PRO A 59 15.60 13.65 2.30
N PRO A 60 16.50 12.85 2.86
CA PRO A 60 16.11 11.73 3.73
C PRO A 60 15.24 12.27 4.86
N VAL A 61 14.01 11.75 4.96
CA VAL A 61 13.12 12.14 6.06
C VAL A 61 13.73 11.56 7.33
N LEU A 62 14.03 12.45 8.28
CA LEU A 62 14.49 12.02 9.58
C LEU A 62 13.35 11.26 10.28
N VAL A 63 13.52 9.96 10.47
CA VAL A 63 12.55 9.12 11.20
C VAL A 63 12.68 9.48 12.67
N THR A 64 11.67 10.11 13.23
CA THR A 64 11.65 10.58 14.62
C THR A 64 10.51 9.99 15.46
N LYS A 65 9.57 9.28 14.82
CA LYS A 65 8.35 8.78 15.48
C LYS A 65 8.23 7.25 15.50
N GLY A 66 9.36 6.53 15.41
CA GLY A 66 9.37 5.08 15.52
C GLY A 66 9.05 4.35 14.20
N GLN A 67 8.81 3.06 14.34
CA GLN A 67 8.54 2.16 13.24
C GLN A 67 7.06 1.78 13.18
N ALA A 68 6.57 1.51 11.99
CA ALA A 68 5.26 0.95 11.75
C ALA A 68 5.39 -0.22 10.76
N ALA A 69 4.49 -1.17 10.85
CA ALA A 69 4.42 -2.29 9.94
C ALA A 69 3.00 -2.45 9.43
N VAL A 70 2.85 -2.77 8.15
CA VAL A 70 1.55 -2.96 7.51
C VAL A 70 1.53 -4.25 6.72
N LEU A 71 0.35 -4.82 6.52
CA LEU A 71 0.13 -6.08 5.82
C LEU A 71 -0.64 -5.86 4.52
N ALA A 72 0.01 -6.07 3.37
CA ALA A 72 -0.65 -6.28 2.10
C ALA A 72 -1.14 -7.74 2.03
N ALA A 73 -2.33 -8.02 2.56
CA ALA A 73 -2.92 -9.34 2.56
C ALA A 73 -3.50 -9.66 1.18
N LEU A 74 -2.84 -10.59 0.47
CA LEU A 74 -3.25 -11.08 -0.85
C LEU A 74 -4.03 -12.38 -0.72
N PHE A 75 -5.06 -12.55 -1.54
CA PHE A 75 -5.85 -13.79 -1.62
C PHE A 75 -6.35 -14.02 -3.04
N LYS A 76 -6.88 -15.21 -3.31
CA LYS A 76 -7.54 -15.50 -4.59
C LYS A 76 -9.02 -15.17 -4.49
N GLY A 77 -9.50 -14.31 -5.38
CA GLY A 77 -10.92 -14.03 -5.55
C GLY A 77 -11.67 -15.20 -6.19
N SER A 78 -12.99 -15.07 -6.27
CA SER A 78 -13.88 -16.12 -6.77
C SER A 78 -13.66 -16.52 -8.25
N GLN A 79 -13.01 -15.66 -9.03
CA GLN A 79 -12.64 -15.91 -10.41
C GLN A 79 -11.16 -16.29 -10.56
N GLY A 80 -10.45 -16.54 -9.44
CA GLY A 80 -9.04 -16.92 -9.42
C GLY A 80 -8.06 -15.76 -9.56
N GLU A 81 -8.55 -14.52 -9.62
CA GLU A 81 -7.72 -13.31 -9.65
C GLU A 81 -7.09 -13.02 -8.30
N THR A 82 -5.88 -12.46 -8.29
CA THR A 82 -5.25 -11.99 -7.06
C THR A 82 -5.88 -10.67 -6.61
N ARG A 83 -6.31 -10.63 -5.37
CA ARG A 83 -6.92 -9.45 -4.71
C ARG A 83 -6.10 -9.05 -3.50
N VAL A 84 -6.20 -7.80 -3.10
CA VAL A 84 -5.55 -7.25 -1.91
C VAL A 84 -6.57 -6.59 -1.00
N VAL A 85 -6.46 -6.86 0.30
CA VAL A 85 -7.32 -6.26 1.33
C VAL A 85 -6.86 -4.85 1.66
N LEU A 86 -7.80 -3.92 1.74
CA LEU A 86 -7.61 -2.53 2.13
C LEU A 86 -8.64 -2.13 3.20
N THR A 87 -8.30 -1.12 3.97
CA THR A 87 -9.19 -0.52 4.96
C THR A 87 -9.37 0.96 4.67
N ARG A 88 -10.57 1.50 4.94
CA ARG A 88 -10.77 2.93 5.11
C ARG A 88 -10.77 3.24 6.60
N ARG A 89 -9.84 4.08 7.01
CA ARG A 89 -9.67 4.48 8.41
C ARG A 89 -10.88 5.27 8.89
N SER A 90 -11.22 5.11 10.16
CA SER A 90 -12.37 5.79 10.74
C SER A 90 -12.23 7.30 10.68
N THR A 91 -13.33 7.97 10.32
CA THR A 91 -13.43 9.43 10.31
C THR A 91 -13.35 10.05 11.71
N ARG A 92 -13.40 9.24 12.76
CA ARG A 92 -13.24 9.67 14.17
C ARG A 92 -11.78 9.80 14.61
N LEU A 93 -10.84 9.30 13.80
CA LEU A 93 -9.41 9.39 14.12
C LEU A 93 -8.89 10.82 13.96
N SER A 94 -7.98 11.23 14.82
CA SER A 94 -7.35 12.57 14.80
C SER A 94 -6.32 12.73 13.67
N THR A 95 -5.82 11.63 13.13
CA THR A 95 -4.81 11.63 12.05
C THR A 95 -5.18 10.60 10.98
N HIS A 96 -4.93 10.95 9.71
CA HIS A 96 -5.23 10.07 8.56
C HIS A 96 -6.69 9.61 8.51
N SER A 97 -7.59 10.47 8.97
CA SER A 97 -9.03 10.24 9.01
C SER A 97 -9.60 10.02 7.61
N GLY A 98 -10.32 8.92 7.40
CA GLY A 98 -10.93 8.58 6.12
C GLY A 98 -9.96 8.15 5.02
N GLU A 99 -8.65 8.14 5.27
CA GLU A 99 -7.67 7.64 4.29
C GLU A 99 -7.76 6.13 4.12
N VAL A 100 -7.38 5.67 2.93
CA VAL A 100 -7.26 4.23 2.66
C VAL A 100 -5.87 3.75 3.00
N ALA A 101 -5.80 2.62 3.72
CA ALA A 101 -4.55 2.02 4.17
C ALA A 101 -4.56 0.49 4.03
N PHE A 102 -3.38 -0.10 4.02
CA PHE A 102 -3.24 -1.49 4.44
C PHE A 102 -3.49 -1.59 5.94
N PRO A 103 -4.08 -2.68 6.45
CA PRO A 103 -4.13 -2.93 7.88
C PRO A 103 -2.72 -2.92 8.47
N GLY A 104 -2.55 -2.26 9.60
CA GLY A 104 -1.25 -2.13 10.23
C GLY A 104 -1.09 -0.88 11.09
N GLY A 105 -0.04 -0.85 11.88
CA GLY A 105 0.17 0.21 12.86
C GLY A 105 1.57 0.25 13.41
N ARG A 106 1.69 0.74 14.65
CA ARG A 106 2.96 0.91 15.33
C ARG A 106 3.54 -0.42 15.79
N VAL A 107 4.85 -0.49 15.74
CA VAL A 107 5.62 -1.59 16.31
C VAL A 107 5.86 -1.31 17.79
N ASP A 108 5.50 -2.24 18.65
CA ASP A 108 5.73 -2.14 20.08
C ASP A 108 7.23 -2.34 20.41
N PRO A 109 7.71 -1.87 21.59
CA PRO A 109 9.06 -2.14 22.02
C PRO A 109 9.37 -3.65 22.01
N GLU A 110 10.49 -4.02 21.41
CA GLU A 110 10.97 -5.42 21.30
C GLU A 110 10.12 -6.34 20.40
N GLU A 111 9.07 -5.81 19.74
CA GLU A 111 8.26 -6.55 18.80
C GLU A 111 8.94 -6.64 17.43
N GLU A 112 8.91 -7.79 16.78
CA GLU A 112 9.37 -7.93 15.40
C GLU A 112 8.38 -7.31 14.42
N LEU A 113 8.89 -6.66 13.36
CA LEU A 113 8.08 -5.92 12.40
C LEU A 113 6.94 -6.74 11.76
N HIS A 114 7.22 -8.00 11.41
CA HIS A 114 6.19 -8.85 10.80
C HIS A 114 5.12 -9.28 11.80
N VAL A 115 5.50 -9.44 13.07
CA VAL A 115 4.56 -9.75 14.16
C VAL A 115 3.61 -8.57 14.38
N ALA A 116 4.16 -7.34 14.41
CA ALA A 116 3.36 -6.13 14.50
C ALA A 116 2.33 -6.02 13.35
N ALA A 117 2.75 -6.27 12.11
CA ALA A 117 1.85 -6.24 10.96
C ALA A 117 0.69 -7.24 11.08
N LEU A 118 0.96 -8.44 11.58
CA LEU A 118 -0.06 -9.47 11.79
C LEU A 118 -0.97 -9.16 12.98
N ARG A 119 -0.42 -8.68 14.10
CA ARG A 119 -1.19 -8.26 15.28
C ARG A 119 -2.18 -7.14 14.93
N GLU A 120 -1.68 -6.10 14.29
CA GLU A 120 -2.50 -4.95 13.89
C GLU A 120 -3.60 -5.37 12.88
N ALA A 121 -3.29 -6.25 11.92
CA ALA A 121 -4.30 -6.79 11.01
C ALA A 121 -5.38 -7.58 11.76
N HIS A 122 -5.00 -8.34 12.79
CA HIS A 122 -5.98 -9.02 13.64
C HIS A 122 -6.83 -8.02 14.44
N GLU A 123 -6.23 -6.99 15.03
CA GLU A 123 -6.93 -5.97 15.83
C GLU A 123 -7.85 -5.10 14.97
N GLU A 124 -7.42 -4.68 13.78
CA GLU A 124 -8.17 -3.78 12.90
C GLU A 124 -9.28 -4.47 12.10
N ILE A 125 -9.02 -5.69 11.61
CA ILE A 125 -9.94 -6.36 10.65
C ILE A 125 -10.28 -7.82 11.02
N GLY A 126 -9.82 -8.33 12.14
CA GLY A 126 -10.10 -9.71 12.58
C GLY A 126 -9.35 -10.78 11.79
N LEU A 127 -8.35 -10.44 10.99
CA LEU A 127 -7.56 -11.39 10.24
C LEU A 127 -6.51 -12.04 11.15
N ALA A 128 -6.81 -13.23 11.65
CA ALA A 128 -5.92 -13.92 12.59
C ALA A 128 -4.59 -14.34 11.93
N PRO A 129 -3.46 -14.23 12.66
CA PRO A 129 -2.11 -14.50 12.12
C PRO A 129 -1.95 -15.88 11.48
N GLU A 130 -2.61 -16.90 12.01
CA GLU A 130 -2.57 -18.28 11.50
C GLU A 130 -3.14 -18.45 10.08
N HIS A 131 -3.95 -17.51 9.61
CA HIS A 131 -4.45 -17.50 8.24
C HIS A 131 -3.48 -16.87 7.24
N VAL A 132 -2.40 -16.22 7.73
CA VAL A 132 -1.51 -15.43 6.91
C VAL A 132 -0.14 -16.07 6.79
N ARG A 133 0.26 -16.43 5.60
CA ARG A 133 1.64 -16.81 5.28
C ARG A 133 2.39 -15.59 4.73
N ILE A 134 3.35 -15.06 5.49
CA ILE A 134 4.20 -13.97 4.98
C ILE A 134 5.05 -14.52 3.83
N ILE A 135 4.91 -13.92 2.65
CA ILE A 135 5.60 -14.30 1.42
C ILE A 135 6.74 -13.35 1.05
N GLY A 136 6.84 -12.22 1.72
CA GLY A 136 7.95 -11.27 1.57
C GLY A 136 7.65 -9.91 2.18
N GLN A 137 8.57 -8.99 1.93
CA GLN A 137 8.42 -7.59 2.32
C GLN A 137 8.89 -6.68 1.20
N LEU A 138 8.29 -5.49 1.12
CA LEU A 138 8.77 -4.41 0.28
C LEU A 138 9.75 -3.53 1.07
N GLU A 139 10.46 -2.65 0.35
CA GLU A 139 11.39 -1.75 1.00
C GLU A 139 10.65 -0.79 1.93
N PRO A 140 11.21 -0.53 3.13
CA PRO A 140 10.65 0.45 4.04
C PRO A 140 10.54 1.83 3.40
N LEU A 141 9.49 2.54 3.72
CA LEU A 141 9.30 3.92 3.30
C LEU A 141 9.17 4.86 4.50
N ALA A 142 9.83 6.02 4.41
CA ALA A 142 9.66 7.08 5.39
C ALA A 142 8.50 7.99 4.95
N THR A 143 7.63 8.33 5.89
CA THR A 143 6.52 9.25 5.64
C THR A 143 6.91 10.67 6.02
N ARG A 144 6.52 11.66 5.19
CA ARG A 144 6.85 13.08 5.46
C ARG A 144 6.03 13.64 6.63
N VAL A 145 4.77 13.30 6.71
CA VAL A 145 3.84 13.85 7.70
C VAL A 145 4.04 13.20 9.06
N SER A 146 3.98 11.88 9.14
CA SER A 146 4.12 11.17 10.41
C SER A 146 5.56 10.95 10.84
N ARG A 147 6.55 11.15 9.95
CA ARG A 147 7.98 10.89 10.19
C ARG A 147 8.26 9.50 10.75
N ALA A 148 7.42 8.53 10.42
CA ALA A 148 7.59 7.13 10.76
C ALA A 148 8.22 6.37 9.58
N ALA A 149 8.97 5.32 9.87
CA ALA A 149 9.36 4.33 8.89
C ALA A 149 8.28 3.25 8.84
N ILE A 150 7.68 3.02 7.67
CA ILE A 150 6.67 1.98 7.45
C ILE A 150 7.30 0.84 6.67
N THR A 151 7.24 -0.37 7.20
CA THR A 151 7.67 -1.60 6.52
C THR A 151 6.44 -2.37 6.03
N PRO A 152 6.25 -2.50 4.70
CA PRO A 152 5.14 -3.28 4.15
C PRO A 152 5.53 -4.76 4.05
N PHE A 153 4.76 -5.62 4.69
CA PHE A 153 4.82 -7.06 4.50
C PHE A 153 3.77 -7.49 3.49
N VAL A 154 4.11 -8.46 2.66
CA VAL A 154 3.17 -9.11 1.74
C VAL A 154 2.84 -10.48 2.33
N GLY A 155 1.57 -10.69 2.62
CA GLY A 155 1.05 -11.94 3.14
C GLY A 155 0.10 -12.59 2.13
N PHE A 156 0.10 -13.91 2.08
CA PHE A 156 -0.87 -14.69 1.33
C PHE A 156 -1.84 -15.40 2.27
N VAL A 157 -3.12 -15.32 1.94
CA VAL A 157 -4.23 -15.95 2.65
C VAL A 157 -4.89 -16.93 1.69
N ASP A 158 -4.83 -18.23 2.00
CA ASP A 158 -5.37 -19.28 1.12
C ASP A 158 -6.89 -19.15 0.99
N GLU A 159 -7.59 -19.05 2.11
CA GLU A 159 -9.02 -18.81 2.19
C GLU A 159 -9.25 -17.60 3.10
N LEU A 160 -9.74 -16.50 2.51
CA LEU A 160 -10.02 -15.29 3.29
C LEU A 160 -11.21 -15.53 4.22
N PRO A 161 -11.00 -15.52 5.55
CA PRO A 161 -12.09 -15.66 6.49
C PRO A 161 -13.01 -14.42 6.46
N PRO A 162 -14.20 -14.49 7.02
CA PRO A 162 -15.01 -13.31 7.24
C PRO A 162 -14.27 -12.28 8.07
N LEU A 163 -14.05 -11.08 7.51
CA LEU A 163 -13.37 -9.99 8.18
C LEU A 163 -14.36 -9.12 8.94
N THR A 164 -13.94 -8.62 10.10
CA THR A 164 -14.75 -7.77 10.97
C THR A 164 -13.99 -6.50 11.31
N PRO A 165 -14.49 -5.30 10.93
CA PRO A 165 -13.81 -4.06 11.21
C PRO A 165 -13.85 -3.72 12.70
N SER A 166 -12.73 -3.25 13.26
CA SER A 166 -12.70 -2.58 14.56
C SER A 166 -13.42 -1.24 14.44
N PRO A 167 -14.59 -1.04 15.10
CA PRO A 167 -15.40 0.16 14.87
C PRO A 167 -14.75 1.47 15.30
N ARG A 168 -13.65 1.40 16.05
CA ARG A 168 -12.90 2.59 16.50
C ARG A 168 -11.92 3.06 15.45
N GLU A 169 -11.38 2.14 14.62
CA GLU A 169 -10.25 2.39 13.74
C GLU A 169 -10.58 2.25 12.26
N VAL A 170 -11.56 1.41 11.92
CA VAL A 170 -11.91 1.05 10.54
C VAL A 170 -13.38 1.33 10.28
N ASP A 171 -13.68 2.17 9.29
CA ASP A 171 -15.05 2.42 8.83
C ASP A 171 -15.48 1.43 7.75
N ARG A 172 -14.53 0.93 6.95
CA ARG A 172 -14.80 0.00 5.85
C ARG A 172 -13.61 -0.93 5.62
N ILE A 173 -13.89 -2.22 5.43
CA ILE A 173 -12.96 -3.19 4.84
C ILE A 173 -13.43 -3.45 3.42
N PHE A 174 -12.51 -3.49 2.47
CA PHE A 174 -12.79 -3.84 1.09
C PHE A 174 -11.56 -4.47 0.45
N ASP A 175 -11.72 -5.04 -0.70
CA ASP A 175 -10.63 -5.62 -1.47
C ASP A 175 -10.69 -5.17 -2.92
N VAL A 176 -9.52 -5.16 -3.57
CA VAL A 176 -9.36 -4.74 -4.96
C VAL A 176 -8.52 -5.77 -5.70
N SER A 177 -8.90 -6.15 -6.91
CA SER A 177 -8.05 -7.02 -7.71
C SER A 177 -6.81 -6.28 -8.21
N LEU A 178 -5.66 -6.97 -8.24
CA LEU A 178 -4.44 -6.37 -8.82
C LEU A 178 -4.64 -6.02 -10.31
N ARG A 179 -5.54 -6.74 -10.99
CA ARG A 179 -5.94 -6.43 -12.37
C ARG A 179 -6.63 -5.06 -12.47
N GLU A 180 -7.51 -4.76 -11.52
CA GLU A 180 -8.20 -3.46 -11.50
C GLU A 180 -7.22 -2.31 -11.27
N LEU A 181 -6.22 -2.51 -10.40
CA LEU A 181 -5.24 -1.47 -10.09
C LEU A 181 -4.36 -1.07 -11.29
N ILE A 182 -4.22 -1.93 -12.30
CA ILE A 182 -3.44 -1.64 -13.51
C ILE A 182 -4.29 -1.07 -14.65
N GLU A 183 -5.59 -0.88 -14.48
CA GLU A 183 -6.45 -0.28 -15.50
C GLU A 183 -6.15 1.22 -15.67
N PRO A 184 -6.24 1.74 -16.91
CA PRO A 184 -5.87 3.13 -17.20
C PRO A 184 -6.66 4.18 -16.41
N ASP A 185 -7.92 3.89 -16.12
CA ASP A 185 -8.83 4.77 -15.38
C ASP A 185 -8.74 4.61 -13.86
N CYS A 186 -7.97 3.61 -13.38
CA CYS A 186 -7.71 3.41 -11.97
C CYS A 186 -6.49 4.20 -11.49
N TYR A 187 -5.42 4.22 -12.27
CA TYR A 187 -4.14 4.77 -11.85
C TYR A 187 -3.82 6.11 -12.49
N ARG A 188 -3.24 7.03 -11.69
CA ARG A 188 -2.52 8.19 -12.18
C ARG A 188 -1.34 8.54 -11.28
N GLU A 189 -0.31 9.10 -11.86
CA GLU A 189 0.79 9.74 -11.17
C GLU A 189 0.58 11.25 -11.15
N GLU A 190 0.84 11.87 -10.01
CA GLU A 190 0.90 13.32 -9.84
C GLU A 190 2.32 13.70 -9.38
N ILE A 191 2.88 14.76 -9.95
CA ILE A 191 4.17 15.32 -9.55
C ILE A 191 3.91 16.54 -8.69
N TRP A 192 4.38 16.48 -7.45
CA TRP A 192 4.19 17.55 -6.48
C TRP A 192 5.49 18.27 -6.17
N PRO A 193 5.51 19.61 -6.16
CA PRO A 193 6.67 20.37 -5.73
C PRO A 193 6.92 20.16 -4.22
N ILE A 194 8.20 20.17 -3.83
CA ILE A 194 8.60 20.18 -2.44
C ILE A 194 8.61 21.64 -1.96
N PRO A 195 7.78 22.02 -0.98
CA PRO A 195 7.65 23.39 -0.54
C PRO A 195 8.74 23.78 0.49
N ASP A 196 10.02 23.68 0.12
CA ASP A 196 11.14 24.08 0.96
C ASP A 196 12.27 24.68 0.11
N GLU A 197 13.26 25.28 0.78
CA GLU A 197 14.42 25.92 0.14
C GLU A 197 15.30 24.95 -0.67
N VAL A 198 15.15 23.64 -0.45
CA VAL A 198 15.90 22.61 -1.16
C VAL A 198 15.38 22.45 -2.58
N GLY A 199 14.09 22.78 -2.80
CA GLY A 199 13.42 22.58 -4.08
C GLY A 199 13.31 21.11 -4.45
N GLY A 200 12.75 20.85 -5.63
CA GLY A 200 12.57 19.51 -6.18
C GLY A 200 11.12 19.10 -6.25
N GLU A 201 10.91 17.89 -6.70
CA GLU A 201 9.57 17.32 -6.93
C GLU A 201 9.55 15.87 -6.45
N PHE A 202 8.36 15.35 -6.16
CA PHE A 202 8.17 13.93 -5.87
C PHE A 202 6.88 13.41 -6.47
N SER A 203 6.87 12.11 -6.77
CA SER A 203 5.70 11.43 -7.32
C SER A 203 4.72 11.06 -6.21
N VAL A 204 3.45 11.33 -6.45
CA VAL A 204 2.30 10.86 -5.70
C VAL A 204 1.50 9.92 -6.58
N TYR A 205 1.31 8.70 -6.13
CA TYR A 205 0.60 7.67 -6.86
C TYR A 205 -0.82 7.56 -6.33
N VAL A 206 -1.77 7.65 -7.22
CA VAL A 206 -3.20 7.68 -6.89
C VAL A 206 -3.90 6.54 -7.63
N PHE A 207 -4.71 5.79 -6.90
CA PHE A 207 -5.56 4.74 -7.44
C PHE A 207 -7.02 5.06 -7.12
N GLU A 208 -7.82 5.23 -8.16
CA GLU A 208 -9.25 5.44 -8.05
C GLU A 208 -9.96 4.09 -8.13
N VAL A 209 -10.35 3.57 -6.98
CA VAL A 209 -11.09 2.31 -6.86
C VAL A 209 -12.57 2.57 -6.60
N GLU A 210 -13.41 1.55 -6.58
CA GLU A 210 -14.84 1.72 -6.35
C GLU A 210 -15.13 2.27 -4.95
N GLY A 211 -15.63 3.50 -4.89
CA GLY A 211 -16.03 4.20 -3.67
C GLY A 211 -14.90 4.71 -2.80
N ASP A 212 -13.63 4.60 -3.24
CA ASP A 212 -12.47 5.07 -2.50
C ASP A 212 -11.35 5.56 -3.43
N THR A 213 -10.54 6.50 -2.92
CA THR A 213 -9.30 6.96 -3.56
C THR A 213 -8.11 6.60 -2.69
N VAL A 214 -7.20 5.79 -3.21
CA VAL A 214 -5.97 5.37 -2.52
C VAL A 214 -4.82 6.27 -2.96
N TRP A 215 -4.11 6.89 -2.01
CA TRP A 215 -3.00 7.78 -2.30
C TRP A 215 -1.96 7.78 -1.15
N GLY A 216 -1.00 8.66 -1.16
CA GLY A 216 -0.01 8.82 -0.09
C GLY A 216 0.89 7.59 0.09
N ALA A 217 1.07 7.16 1.33
CA ALA A 217 1.91 6.00 1.65
C ALA A 217 1.37 4.71 1.02
N THR A 218 0.06 4.49 1.10
CA THR A 218 -0.59 3.28 0.55
C THR A 218 -0.50 3.25 -0.97
N GLY A 219 -0.79 4.37 -1.64
CA GLY A 219 -0.62 4.48 -3.08
C GLY A 219 0.82 4.18 -3.52
N ARG A 220 1.81 4.64 -2.74
CA ARG A 220 3.22 4.34 -3.00
C ARG A 220 3.56 2.87 -2.80
N MET A 221 3.01 2.22 -1.78
CA MET A 221 3.23 0.78 -1.53
C MET A 221 2.58 -0.08 -2.63
N LEU A 222 1.37 0.26 -3.08
CA LEU A 222 0.73 -0.40 -4.23
C LEU A 222 1.54 -0.22 -5.51
N HIS A 223 2.00 1.00 -5.79
CA HIS A 223 2.88 1.28 -6.93
C HIS A 223 4.15 0.41 -6.88
N ARG A 224 4.78 0.27 -5.70
CA ARG A 224 5.96 -0.58 -5.49
C ARG A 224 5.67 -2.04 -5.78
N LEU A 225 4.58 -2.57 -5.19
CA LEU A 225 4.15 -3.95 -5.40
C LEU A 225 3.95 -4.25 -6.88
N LEU A 226 3.18 -3.42 -7.58
CA LEU A 226 2.90 -3.61 -9.01
C LEU A 226 4.16 -3.45 -9.88
N SER A 227 5.04 -2.51 -9.56
CA SER A 227 6.29 -2.31 -10.31
C SER A 227 7.29 -3.44 -10.14
N LEU A 228 7.23 -4.16 -9.02
CA LEU A 228 8.04 -5.37 -8.80
C LEU A 228 7.68 -6.48 -9.79
N LEU A 229 6.46 -6.50 -10.32
CA LEU A 229 5.94 -7.56 -11.19
C LEU A 229 6.30 -7.37 -12.67
N LEU A 230 6.87 -6.22 -13.05
CA LEU A 230 7.45 -5.98 -14.37
C LEU A 230 8.79 -6.72 -14.51
#